data_7c7ada90116baaef78928613bac82600
#
_entry.id   7c7ada90116baaef78928613bac82600
#
_cell.length_a   1.000
_cell.length_b   1.000
_cell.length_c   1.000
_cell.angle_alpha   90.00
_cell.angle_beta   90.00
_cell.angle_gamma   90.00
#
_symmetry.space_group_name_H-M   'P 1'
#
loop_
_entity.id
_entity.type
_entity.pdbx_description
1 polymer ?
#
loop_
_entity_poly.entity_id
_entity_poly.type
_entity_poly.pdbx_seq_one_letter_code
_entity_poly.pdbx_strand_id
1 'polypeptide(L)' 'MEIEWKIIDEHHQEVFVNQHARGLLWITSAGFSFWHSYPNPGVDISQAKTVDEARKIVETALRLEEYENPLADKQ' A
#
# COMPACT_ATOMS: atom_id res chain seq x y z
N MET A 1 -8.15 -5.19 11.12
CA MET A 1 -7.70 -4.15 10.17
C MET A 1 -8.46 -4.33 8.86
N GLU A 2 -9.10 -3.28 8.40
CA GLU A 2 -9.86 -3.31 7.15
C GLU A 2 -9.07 -2.60 6.08
N ILE A 3 -8.77 -3.30 5.01
CA ILE A 3 -8.01 -2.74 3.88
C ILE A 3 -8.91 -2.67 2.67
N GLU A 4 -9.00 -1.50 2.07
CA GLU A 4 -9.78 -1.29 0.85
C GLU A 4 -8.90 -0.65 -0.21
N TRP A 5 -9.14 -1.02 -1.46
CA TRP A 5 -8.47 -0.46 -2.61
C TRP A 5 -9.48 0.31 -3.47
N LYS A 6 -9.08 1.51 -3.86
CA LYS A 6 -9.89 2.33 -4.75
C LYS A 6 -9.14 2.52 -6.05
N ILE A 7 -9.73 2.13 -7.16
CA ILE A 7 -9.15 2.33 -8.48
C ILE A 7 -9.43 3.77 -8.91
N ILE A 8 -8.37 4.55 -9.08
CA ILE A 8 -8.50 5.94 -9.50
C ILE A 8 -8.53 6.01 -11.03
N ASP A 9 -7.59 5.34 -11.68
CA ASP A 9 -7.54 5.23 -13.13
C ASP A 9 -6.72 3.99 -13.50
N GLU A 10 -6.35 3.86 -14.78
CA GLU A 10 -5.60 2.70 -15.28
C GLU A 10 -4.25 2.53 -14.62
N HIS A 11 -3.68 3.60 -14.10
CA HIS A 11 -2.31 3.61 -13.61
C HIS A 11 -2.21 3.85 -12.11
N HIS A 12 -3.31 4.13 -11.44
CA HIS A 12 -3.27 4.52 -10.03
C HIS A 12 -4.35 3.82 -9.23
N GLN A 13 -3.96 3.27 -8.08
CA GLN A 13 -4.90 2.71 -7.12
C GLN A 13 -4.50 3.20 -5.74
N GLU A 14 -5.47 3.60 -4.95
CA GLU A 14 -5.24 4.10 -3.61
C GLU A 14 -5.69 3.07 -2.59
N VAL A 15 -4.87 2.87 -1.56
CA VAL A 15 -5.18 1.91 -0.50
C VAL A 15 -5.59 2.67 0.76
N PHE A 16 -6.62 2.17 1.41
CA PHE A 16 -7.15 2.71 2.65
C PHE A 16 -7.09 1.64 3.73
N VAL A 17 -6.70 2.05 4.92
CA VAL A 17 -6.72 1.18 6.09
C VAL A 17 -7.65 1.82 7.11
N ASN A 18 -8.70 1.09 7.49
CA ASN A 18 -9.72 1.60 8.40
C ASN A 18 -10.23 2.96 7.95
N GLN A 19 -10.47 3.09 6.62
CA GLN A 19 -11.02 4.29 5.98
C GLN A 19 -10.05 5.48 5.92
N HIS A 20 -8.79 5.27 6.23
CA HIS A 20 -7.77 6.32 6.11
C HIS A 20 -6.85 6.00 4.94
N ALA A 21 -6.61 6.97 4.09
CA ALA A 21 -5.70 6.81 2.95
C ALA A 21 -4.28 6.55 3.45
N ARG A 22 -3.64 5.51 2.93
CA ARG A 22 -2.30 5.12 3.37
C ARG A 22 -1.26 5.20 2.28
N GLY A 23 -1.65 5.11 1.05
CA GLY A 23 -0.68 5.17 -0.03
C GLY A 23 -1.30 5.01 -1.39
N LEU A 24 -0.44 5.13 -2.40
CA LEU A 24 -0.85 5.11 -3.79
C LEU A 24 0.03 4.10 -4.54
N LEU A 25 -0.63 3.16 -5.21
CA LEU A 25 0.03 2.19 -6.07
C LEU A 25 0.04 2.72 -7.50
N TRP A 26 1.22 2.81 -8.09
CA TRP A 26 1.40 3.25 -9.46
C TRP A 26 1.66 2.03 -10.33
N ILE A 27 0.91 1.92 -11.40
CA ILE A 27 0.98 0.80 -12.34
C ILE A 27 1.50 1.33 -13.66
N THR A 28 2.68 0.89 -14.06
CA THR A 28 3.30 1.32 -15.32
C THR A 28 3.69 0.13 -16.16
N SER A 29 4.04 0.36 -17.42
CA SER A 29 4.52 -0.70 -18.28
C SER A 29 5.88 -1.24 -17.83
N ALA A 30 6.62 -0.46 -17.05
CA ALA A 30 7.91 -0.87 -16.51
C ALA A 30 7.80 -1.60 -15.18
N GLY A 31 6.61 -1.64 -14.57
CA GLY A 31 6.41 -2.31 -13.30
C GLY A 31 5.54 -1.49 -12.35
N PHE A 32 5.71 -1.75 -11.06
CA PHE A 32 4.90 -1.13 -10.03
C PHE A 32 5.77 -0.33 -9.07
N SER A 33 5.19 0.75 -8.53
CA SER A 33 5.81 1.48 -7.44
C SER A 33 4.73 1.87 -6.44
N PHE A 34 5.14 2.07 -5.20
CA PHE A 34 4.18 2.40 -4.15
C PHE A 34 4.66 3.61 -3.35
N TRP A 35 3.84 4.63 -3.29
CA TRP A 35 4.07 5.80 -2.46
C TRP A 35 3.31 5.62 -1.16
N HIS A 36 3.99 5.87 -0.06
CA HIS A 36 3.46 5.66 1.27
C HIS A 36 3.34 7.01 1.99
N SER A 37 2.23 7.22 2.67
CA SER A 37 1.97 8.50 3.33
C SER A 37 2.72 8.67 4.65
N TYR A 38 3.36 7.64 5.15
CA TYR A 38 4.15 7.71 6.37
C TYR A 38 5.63 7.80 6.07
N PRO A 39 6.43 8.36 7.00
CA PRO A 39 7.88 8.45 6.82
C PRO A 39 8.57 7.11 7.12
N ASN A 40 7.97 6.02 6.74
CA ASN A 40 8.57 4.70 6.89
C ASN A 40 9.35 4.31 5.64
N PRO A 41 10.26 3.35 5.74
CA PRO A 41 10.93 2.84 4.54
C PRO A 41 9.89 2.43 3.51
N GLY A 42 10.15 2.76 2.27
CA GLY A 42 9.25 2.40 1.19
C GLY A 42 9.03 0.90 1.11
N VAL A 43 7.87 0.53 0.59
CA VAL A 43 7.57 -0.87 0.34
C VAL A 43 8.20 -1.25 -1.00
N ASP A 44 9.03 -2.30 -0.98
CA ASP A 44 9.65 -2.80 -2.21
C ASP A 44 8.69 -3.77 -2.90
N ILE A 45 8.13 -3.35 -4.02
CA ILE A 45 7.24 -4.17 -4.82
C ILE A 45 7.84 -4.53 -6.17
N SER A 46 9.18 -4.40 -6.30
CA SER A 46 9.87 -4.67 -7.56
C SER A 46 9.70 -6.11 -8.05
N GLN A 47 9.40 -7.04 -7.14
CA GLN A 47 9.21 -8.44 -7.46
C GLN A 47 7.80 -8.75 -7.98
N ALA A 48 6.87 -7.83 -7.84
CA ALA A 48 5.49 -8.06 -8.26
C ALA A 48 5.41 -8.10 -9.79
N LYS A 49 4.68 -9.07 -10.30
CA LYS A 49 4.45 -9.22 -11.73
C LYS A 49 3.02 -8.92 -12.12
N THR A 50 2.12 -8.88 -11.16
CA THR A 50 0.72 -8.59 -11.39
C THR A 50 0.23 -7.59 -10.36
N VAL A 51 -0.90 -6.95 -10.65
CA VAL A 51 -1.52 -6.02 -9.70
C VAL A 51 -1.86 -6.74 -8.39
N ASP A 52 -2.35 -7.98 -8.48
CA ASP A 52 -2.69 -8.74 -7.28
C ASP A 52 -1.46 -8.99 -6.41
N GLU A 53 -0.33 -9.33 -7.02
CA GLU A 53 0.90 -9.54 -6.27
C GLU A 53 1.36 -8.23 -5.63
N ALA A 54 1.29 -7.13 -6.35
CA ALA A 54 1.66 -5.83 -5.81
C ALA A 54 0.78 -5.46 -4.61
N ARG A 55 -0.54 -5.68 -4.73
CA ARG A 55 -1.46 -5.42 -3.65
C ARG A 55 -1.15 -6.26 -2.42
N LYS A 56 -0.84 -7.55 -2.62
CA LYS A 56 -0.53 -8.44 -1.50
C LYS A 56 0.72 -8.00 -0.77
N ILE A 57 1.74 -7.58 -1.49
CA ILE A 57 2.97 -7.10 -0.87
C ILE A 57 2.68 -5.84 -0.05
N VAL A 58 1.93 -4.90 -0.61
CA VAL A 58 1.56 -3.67 0.09
C VAL A 58 0.73 -3.99 1.34
N GLU A 59 -0.26 -4.88 1.21
CA GLU A 59 -1.12 -5.24 2.34
C GLU A 59 -0.32 -5.90 3.46
N THR A 60 0.62 -6.77 3.10
CA THR A 60 1.48 -7.41 4.10
C THR A 60 2.29 -6.35 4.84
N ALA A 61 2.86 -5.41 4.10
CA ALA A 61 3.66 -4.35 4.71
C ALA A 61 2.82 -3.46 5.63
N LEU A 62 1.60 -3.14 5.21
CA LEU A 62 0.70 -2.33 6.03
C LEU A 62 0.30 -3.05 7.31
N ARG A 63 0.07 -4.35 7.24
CA ARG A 63 -0.26 -5.14 8.43
C ARG A 63 0.92 -5.22 9.38
N LEU A 64 2.13 -5.41 8.87
CA LEU A 64 3.32 -5.43 9.70
C LEU A 64 3.56 -4.09 10.37
N GLU A 65 3.37 -3.00 9.63
CA GLU A 65 3.54 -1.67 10.19
C GLU A 65 2.58 -1.43 11.35
N GLU A 66 1.31 -1.79 11.16
CA GLU A 66 0.33 -1.61 12.23
C GLU A 66 0.64 -2.47 13.43
N TYR A 67 1.13 -3.68 13.20
CA TYR A 67 1.51 -4.57 14.29
C TYR A 67 2.71 -4.04 15.06
N GLU A 68 3.70 -3.47 14.35
CA GLU A 68 4.93 -2.99 14.98
C GLU A 68 4.78 -1.60 15.60
N ASN A 69 3.80 -0.83 15.18
CA ASN A 69 3.58 0.52 15.67
C ASN A 69 2.14 0.73 16.14
N PRO A 70 1.70 -0.05 17.14
CA PRO A 70 0.32 0.05 17.60
C PRO A 70 -0.03 1.42 18.17
N LEU A 71 0.97 2.18 18.63
CA LEU A 71 0.73 3.51 19.17
C LEU A 71 0.35 4.52 18.10
N ALA A 72 0.74 4.27 16.85
CA ALA A 72 0.38 5.15 15.76
C ALA A 72 -1.13 5.19 15.53
N ASP A 73 -1.81 4.10 15.85
CA ASP A 73 -3.26 4.01 15.68
C ASP A 73 -4.05 4.71 16.76
N LYS A 74 -3.41 5.06 17.86
CA LYS A 74 -4.08 5.64 19.01
C LYS A 74 -4.03 7.16 19.02
N GLN A 75 -3.42 7.75 18.03
CA GLN A 75 -3.27 9.19 17.97
C GLN A 75 -4.27 9.85 17.05
#